data_6af47f5e63aa2b9c538589fb63b8148a
#
_entry.id   6af47f5e63aa2b9c538589fb63b8148a
#
_cell.length_a   1.000
_cell.length_b   1.000
_cell.length_c   1.000
_cell.angle_alpha   90.00
_cell.angle_beta   90.00
_cell.angle_gamma   90.00
#
_symmetry.space_group_name_H-M   'P 1'
#
loop_
_entity.id
_entity.type
_entity.pdbx_description
1 polymer ?
#
loop_
_entity_poly.entity_id
_entity_poly.type
_entity_poly.pdbx_seq_one_letter_code
_entity_poly.pdbx_strand_id
1 'polypeptide(L)'
;MRGRIKKALSGFYYVDTGEGIVTCRARGRFRKEGVSPLVGDRVEITVSGTEGMVDAIEPRRNVFSRPAVANIDQLVIVASNAIPQTDPYLIDRMTAIAALKGCEVLICINKSDLDHADELCAIYEKAGLPFLLTSAETGEGIAELRERISGKLSAFTGNSGVGKSSLLNALDPRFSVQVGEVSQALGRGRHTTRHVELYTLSDGAEIIDTPGFSSFDTDELGLALKERLPETFLDFAPYLDGCRFVGCSHTKEKGCAVLEAVRAGKLSASRHASYLRLYNELKDLREWSSK
;
A
#
# COMPACT_ATOMS: atom_id res chain seq x y z
N MET A 1 19.76 13.36 -17.97
CA MET A 1 18.42 12.87 -18.35
C MET A 1 17.62 12.62 -17.09
N ARG A 2 16.28 12.65 -17.17
CA ARG A 2 15.39 12.29 -16.04
C ARG A 2 14.70 10.98 -16.33
N GLY A 3 14.40 10.21 -15.29
CA GLY A 3 13.67 8.95 -15.44
C GLY A 3 13.14 8.42 -14.11
N ARG A 4 12.45 7.27 -14.15
CA ARG A 4 11.93 6.58 -12.96
C ARG A 4 12.61 5.22 -12.83
N ILE A 5 13.01 4.87 -11.61
CA ILE A 5 13.56 3.55 -11.31
C ILE A 5 12.43 2.51 -11.35
N LYS A 6 12.49 1.60 -12.33
CA LYS A 6 11.54 0.50 -12.50
C LYS A 6 11.94 -0.76 -11.73
N LYS A 7 13.24 -0.96 -11.53
CA LYS A 7 13.80 -2.17 -10.90
C LYS A 7 15.12 -1.84 -10.22
N ALA A 8 15.36 -2.48 -9.09
CA ALA A 8 16.65 -2.44 -8.39
C ALA A 8 17.13 -3.87 -8.13
N LEU A 9 18.34 -4.19 -8.58
CA LEU A 9 18.89 -5.54 -8.47
C LEU A 9 20.42 -5.49 -8.31
N SER A 10 20.92 -6.06 -7.22
CA SER A 10 22.37 -6.22 -6.99
C SER A 10 23.20 -4.94 -7.17
N GLY A 11 22.64 -3.78 -6.75
CA GLY A 11 23.30 -2.48 -6.87
C GLY A 11 23.18 -1.81 -8.24
N PHE A 12 22.44 -2.42 -9.17
CA PHE A 12 22.02 -1.81 -10.42
C PHE A 12 20.59 -1.29 -10.32
N TYR A 13 20.34 -0.17 -11.00
CA TYR A 13 19.06 0.50 -11.08
C TYR A 13 18.65 0.62 -12.56
N TYR A 14 17.51 0.09 -12.90
CA TYR A 14 16.96 0.15 -14.25
C TYR A 14 16.03 1.34 -14.33
N VAL A 15 16.48 2.37 -15.03
CA VAL A 15 15.79 3.67 -15.11
C VAL A 15 15.09 3.80 -16.45
N ASP A 16 13.78 3.96 -16.39
CA ASP A 16 12.97 4.28 -17.56
C ASP A 16 13.02 5.80 -17.80
N THR A 17 13.56 6.19 -18.96
CA THR A 17 13.71 7.59 -19.38
C THR A 17 12.62 8.06 -20.32
N GLY A 18 11.68 7.18 -20.69
CA GLY A 18 10.69 7.42 -21.74
C GLY A 18 11.23 7.11 -23.16
N GLU A 19 12.54 7.14 -23.36
CA GLU A 19 13.22 6.74 -24.60
C GLU A 19 13.72 5.28 -24.51
N GLY A 20 13.69 4.70 -23.30
CA GLY A 20 14.12 3.32 -23.05
C GLY A 20 14.66 3.14 -21.64
N ILE A 21 15.01 1.90 -21.32
CA ILE A 21 15.57 1.52 -20.02
C ILE A 21 17.09 1.67 -20.04
N VAL A 22 17.63 2.49 -19.15
CA VAL A 22 19.07 2.67 -18.93
C VAL A 22 19.47 1.94 -17.64
N THR A 23 20.48 1.07 -17.73
CA THR A 23 21.07 0.40 -16.57
C THR A 23 22.04 1.35 -15.90
N CYS A 24 21.76 1.71 -14.64
CA CYS A 24 22.52 2.70 -13.88
C CYS A 24 23.15 2.10 -12.64
N ARG A 25 24.22 2.74 -12.17
CA ARG A 25 24.73 2.58 -10.79
C ARG A 25 24.50 3.85 -10.00
N ALA A 26 24.44 3.74 -8.68
CA ALA A 26 24.34 4.90 -7.81
C ALA A 26 25.71 5.50 -7.53
N ARG A 27 25.81 6.85 -7.47
CA ARG A 27 27.04 7.51 -7.02
C ARG A 27 27.37 7.16 -5.59
N GLY A 28 28.67 7.05 -5.28
CA GLY A 28 29.15 6.70 -3.93
C GLY A 28 28.71 7.68 -2.83
N ARG A 29 28.31 8.91 -3.18
CA ARG A 29 27.79 9.89 -2.22
C ARG A 29 26.52 9.41 -1.52
N PHE A 30 25.61 8.71 -2.22
CA PHE A 30 24.37 8.19 -1.63
C PHE A 30 24.65 7.25 -0.46
N ARG A 31 25.69 6.41 -0.58
CA ARG A 31 26.11 5.52 0.51
C ARG A 31 26.66 6.30 1.71
N LYS A 32 27.34 7.43 1.48
CA LYS A 32 27.86 8.29 2.56
C LYS A 32 26.74 9.06 3.27
N GLU A 33 25.69 9.44 2.52
CA GLU A 33 24.52 10.14 3.01
C GLU A 33 23.47 9.20 3.64
N GLY A 34 23.72 7.88 3.62
CA GLY A 34 22.75 6.87 4.13
C GLY A 34 21.47 6.77 3.31
N VAL A 35 21.48 7.30 2.08
CA VAL A 35 20.32 7.28 1.18
C VAL A 35 20.55 6.24 0.10
N SER A 36 19.58 5.36 -0.14
CA SER A 36 19.59 4.42 -1.27
C SER A 36 18.51 4.77 -2.26
N PRO A 37 18.80 4.72 -3.59
CA PRO A 37 17.75 4.82 -4.58
C PRO A 37 16.78 3.63 -4.45
N LEU A 38 15.49 3.87 -4.67
CA LEU A 38 14.41 2.90 -4.51
C LEU A 38 13.61 2.77 -5.81
N VAL A 39 12.95 1.64 -6.00
CA VAL A 39 11.94 1.51 -7.05
C VAL A 39 10.85 2.54 -6.83
N GLY A 40 10.43 3.22 -7.92
CA GLY A 40 9.50 4.35 -7.88
C GLY A 40 10.15 5.73 -7.74
N ASP A 41 11.45 5.81 -7.41
CA ASP A 41 12.15 7.11 -7.39
C ASP A 41 12.20 7.75 -8.77
N ARG A 42 11.99 9.07 -8.79
CA ARG A 42 12.35 9.92 -9.91
C ARG A 42 13.79 10.37 -9.73
N VAL A 43 14.60 10.18 -10.77
CA VAL A 43 16.04 10.39 -10.70
C VAL A 43 16.57 11.20 -11.88
N GLU A 44 17.67 11.91 -11.64
CA GLU A 44 18.50 12.45 -12.70
C GLU A 44 19.67 11.50 -12.94
N ILE A 45 19.96 11.22 -14.19
CA ILE A 45 21.02 10.30 -14.61
C ILE A 45 21.94 10.95 -15.64
N THR A 46 23.22 10.60 -15.60
CA THR A 46 24.18 10.82 -16.68
C THR A 46 24.44 9.48 -17.36
N VAL A 47 24.40 9.47 -18.70
CA VAL A 47 24.66 8.28 -19.52
C VAL A 47 26.01 8.43 -20.18
N SER A 48 26.84 7.40 -20.14
CA SER A 48 28.12 7.31 -20.80
C SER A 48 28.25 5.95 -21.50
N GLY A 49 28.17 5.96 -22.84
CA GLY A 49 28.08 4.71 -23.62
C GLY A 49 26.78 3.96 -23.34
N THR A 50 26.89 2.72 -22.85
CA THR A 50 25.75 1.84 -22.53
C THR A 50 25.38 1.84 -21.05
N GLU A 51 26.15 2.50 -20.20
CA GLU A 51 25.92 2.55 -18.72
C GLU A 51 25.52 3.94 -18.28
N GLY A 52 24.66 3.99 -17.26
CA GLY A 52 24.20 5.22 -16.61
C GLY A 52 24.69 5.35 -15.17
N MET A 53 24.66 6.56 -14.66
CA MET A 53 24.93 6.88 -13.28
C MET A 53 23.75 7.68 -12.71
N VAL A 54 23.20 7.25 -11.58
CA VAL A 54 22.22 8.04 -10.84
C VAL A 54 22.94 9.17 -10.13
N ASP A 55 22.64 10.40 -10.54
CA ASP A 55 23.26 11.61 -10.04
C ASP A 55 22.46 12.24 -8.91
N ALA A 56 21.13 12.27 -9.01
CA ALA A 56 20.26 12.83 -7.99
C ALA A 56 18.96 12.02 -7.89
N ILE A 57 18.37 12.05 -6.70
CA ILE A 57 17.03 11.54 -6.41
C ILE A 57 16.17 12.76 -6.14
N GLU A 58 15.04 12.89 -6.85
CA GLU A 58 14.06 13.95 -6.59
C GLU A 58 13.41 13.76 -5.21
N PRO A 59 12.88 14.83 -4.58
CA PRO A 59 12.18 14.73 -3.31
C PRO A 59 11.06 13.67 -3.37
N ARG A 60 11.07 12.76 -2.41
CA ARG A 60 10.08 11.68 -2.29
C ARG A 60 8.83 12.21 -1.61
N ARG A 61 7.64 11.83 -2.11
CA ARG A 61 6.37 12.08 -1.41
C ARG A 61 6.19 11.13 -0.23
N ASN A 62 6.54 9.88 -0.43
CA ASN A 62 6.50 8.83 0.59
C ASN A 62 7.55 7.77 0.32
N VAL A 63 7.84 7.00 1.37
CA VAL A 63 8.76 5.87 1.33
C VAL A 63 8.19 4.74 2.18
N PHE A 64 8.29 3.53 1.66
CA PHE A 64 8.01 2.29 2.38
C PHE A 64 9.31 1.50 2.46
N SER A 65 9.62 0.94 3.63
CA SER A 65 10.87 0.19 3.86
C SER A 65 10.74 -1.29 3.50
N ARG A 66 9.56 -1.84 3.66
CA ARG A 66 9.25 -3.23 3.30
C ARG A 66 7.88 -3.33 2.65
N PRO A 67 7.87 -3.48 1.34
CA PRO A 67 9.02 -3.46 0.41
C PRO A 67 9.63 -2.07 0.28
N ALA A 68 10.92 -2.02 -0.10
CA ALA A 68 11.66 -0.77 -0.27
C ALA A 68 11.23 -0.08 -1.59
N VAL A 69 10.24 0.83 -1.47
CA VAL A 69 9.64 1.56 -2.60
C VAL A 69 9.35 3.01 -2.23
N ALA A 70 9.28 3.86 -3.24
CA ALA A 70 9.01 5.28 -3.05
C ALA A 70 7.94 5.79 -4.02
N ASN A 71 7.34 6.92 -3.66
CA ASN A 71 6.42 7.67 -4.51
C ASN A 71 5.15 6.91 -4.94
N ILE A 72 4.64 6.03 -4.08
CA ILE A 72 3.36 5.36 -4.32
C ILE A 72 2.24 6.41 -4.31
N ASP A 73 1.42 6.41 -5.37
CA ASP A 73 0.24 7.26 -5.48
C ASP A 73 -0.94 6.65 -4.74
N GLN A 74 -1.15 5.34 -4.92
CA GLN A 74 -2.35 4.66 -4.46
C GLN A 74 -2.02 3.27 -3.87
N LEU A 75 -2.67 2.95 -2.76
CA LEU A 75 -2.69 1.62 -2.17
C LEU A 75 -3.99 0.92 -2.55
N VAL A 76 -3.89 -0.16 -3.33
CA VAL A 76 -5.03 -1.01 -3.70
C VAL A 76 -5.07 -2.17 -2.71
N ILE A 77 -6.07 -2.16 -1.82
CA ILE A 77 -6.26 -3.15 -0.77
C ILE A 77 -7.22 -4.22 -1.29
N VAL A 78 -6.69 -5.40 -1.61
CA VAL A 78 -7.50 -6.53 -2.08
C VAL A 78 -8.01 -7.32 -0.88
N ALA A 79 -9.33 -7.39 -0.77
CA ALA A 79 -10.06 -8.09 0.29
C ALA A 79 -11.01 -9.12 -0.32
N SER A 80 -11.57 -10.00 0.49
CA SER A 80 -12.62 -10.94 0.09
C SER A 80 -13.51 -11.27 1.29
N ASN A 81 -14.81 -11.38 1.08
CA ASN A 81 -15.74 -11.93 2.06
C ASN A 81 -15.92 -13.46 1.90
N ALA A 82 -15.62 -14.00 0.70
CA ALA A 82 -15.48 -15.44 0.49
C ALA A 82 -14.17 -15.98 1.10
N ILE A 83 -14.08 -17.30 1.28
CA ILE A 83 -12.91 -17.96 1.89
C ILE A 83 -11.64 -17.77 1.03
N PRO A 84 -10.54 -17.31 1.65
CA PRO A 84 -10.38 -16.85 3.03
C PRO A 84 -10.98 -15.47 3.26
N GLN A 85 -11.83 -15.33 4.26
CA GLN A 85 -12.46 -14.06 4.60
C GLN A 85 -11.45 -13.07 5.15
N THR A 86 -11.52 -11.83 4.71
CA THR A 86 -10.64 -10.76 5.20
C THR A 86 -11.21 -10.14 6.47
N ASP A 87 -10.42 -10.13 7.56
CA ASP A 87 -10.74 -9.38 8.77
C ASP A 87 -10.74 -7.86 8.44
N PRO A 88 -11.85 -7.13 8.67
CA PRO A 88 -11.91 -5.68 8.46
C PRO A 88 -10.76 -4.91 9.12
N TYR A 89 -10.25 -5.41 10.23
CA TYR A 89 -9.08 -4.84 10.90
C TYR A 89 -7.85 -4.71 9.97
N LEU A 90 -7.63 -5.69 9.10
CA LEU A 90 -6.48 -5.66 8.18
C LEU A 90 -6.65 -4.57 7.11
N ILE A 91 -7.88 -4.37 6.63
CA ILE A 91 -8.19 -3.30 5.69
C ILE A 91 -8.01 -1.95 6.38
N ASP A 92 -8.56 -1.79 7.59
CA ASP A 92 -8.52 -0.55 8.37
C ASP A 92 -7.08 -0.16 8.74
N ARG A 93 -6.24 -1.14 9.07
CA ARG A 93 -4.82 -0.94 9.30
C ARG A 93 -4.11 -0.42 8.05
N MET A 94 -4.42 -0.98 6.87
CA MET A 94 -3.83 -0.54 5.60
C MET A 94 -4.32 0.88 5.22
N THR A 95 -5.59 1.20 5.46
CA THR A 95 -6.11 2.56 5.24
C THR A 95 -5.42 3.58 6.15
N ALA A 96 -5.17 3.25 7.42
CA ALA A 96 -4.44 4.09 8.35
C ALA A 96 -2.97 4.32 7.91
N ILE A 97 -2.30 3.28 7.44
CA ILE A 97 -0.93 3.39 6.88
C ILE A 97 -0.91 4.26 5.63
N ALA A 98 -1.87 4.08 4.72
CA ALA A 98 -1.99 4.89 3.51
C ALA A 98 -2.19 6.36 3.85
N ALA A 99 -3.09 6.69 4.79
CA ALA A 99 -3.34 8.05 5.27
C ALA A 99 -2.08 8.65 5.88
N LEU A 100 -1.35 7.92 6.73
CA LEU A 100 -0.08 8.36 7.32
C LEU A 100 0.97 8.69 6.24
N LYS A 101 1.02 7.92 5.16
CA LYS A 101 1.98 8.06 4.05
C LYS A 101 1.50 9.02 2.95
N GLY A 102 0.30 9.58 3.05
CA GLY A 102 -0.28 10.45 2.03
C GLY A 102 -0.55 9.74 0.71
N CYS A 103 -0.91 8.44 0.77
CA CYS A 103 -1.34 7.66 -0.38
C CYS A 103 -2.86 7.66 -0.48
N GLU A 104 -3.40 7.65 -1.70
CA GLU A 104 -4.80 7.33 -1.93
C GLU A 104 -5.07 5.86 -1.58
N VAL A 105 -6.32 5.54 -1.27
CA VAL A 105 -6.78 4.17 -0.99
C VAL A 105 -7.82 3.78 -2.01
N LEU A 106 -7.78 2.52 -2.46
CA LEU A 106 -8.86 1.85 -3.15
C LEU A 106 -9.02 0.45 -2.55
N ILE A 107 -10.20 0.12 -2.06
CA ILE A 107 -10.51 -1.20 -1.52
C ILE A 107 -11.14 -2.03 -2.63
N CYS A 108 -10.49 -3.12 -3.06
CA CYS A 108 -11.04 -4.07 -4.02
C CYS A 108 -11.56 -5.29 -3.28
N ILE A 109 -12.88 -5.42 -3.19
CA ILE A 109 -13.54 -6.57 -2.59
C ILE A 109 -13.75 -7.60 -3.69
N ASN A 110 -12.81 -8.55 -3.76
CA ASN A 110 -12.74 -9.55 -4.82
C ASN A 110 -13.57 -10.80 -4.48
N LYS A 111 -13.85 -11.62 -5.50
CA LYS A 111 -14.71 -12.80 -5.45
C LYS A 111 -16.18 -12.44 -5.22
N SER A 112 -16.63 -11.31 -5.80
CA SER A 112 -18.04 -10.87 -5.76
C SER A 112 -19.00 -11.90 -6.36
N ASP A 113 -18.51 -12.75 -7.26
CA ASP A 113 -19.22 -13.91 -7.82
C ASP A 113 -19.58 -14.98 -6.78
N LEU A 114 -18.84 -15.05 -5.67
CA LEU A 114 -19.10 -15.99 -4.57
C LEU A 114 -19.87 -15.36 -3.41
N ASP A 115 -19.63 -14.07 -3.13
CA ASP A 115 -20.25 -13.33 -2.02
C ASP A 115 -20.17 -11.82 -2.30
N HIS A 116 -21.32 -11.14 -2.30
CA HIS A 116 -21.42 -9.70 -2.54
C HIS A 116 -20.88 -8.82 -1.41
N ALA A 117 -20.53 -9.41 -0.27
CA ALA A 117 -19.88 -8.72 0.85
C ALA A 117 -20.65 -7.50 1.38
N ASP A 118 -21.98 -7.55 1.45
CA ASP A 118 -22.85 -6.41 1.77
C ASP A 118 -22.46 -5.73 3.09
N GLU A 119 -22.11 -6.51 4.13
CA GLU A 119 -21.68 -5.97 5.42
C GLU A 119 -20.36 -5.19 5.30
N LEU A 120 -19.41 -5.73 4.51
CA LEU A 120 -18.11 -5.10 4.31
C LEU A 120 -18.26 -3.81 3.49
N CYS A 121 -19.09 -3.84 2.45
CA CYS A 121 -19.45 -2.66 1.65
C CYS A 121 -20.07 -1.56 2.53
N ALA A 122 -21.03 -1.90 3.38
CA ALA A 122 -21.69 -0.94 4.28
C ALA A 122 -20.71 -0.28 5.28
N ILE A 123 -19.67 -0.98 5.72
CA ILE A 123 -18.63 -0.43 6.59
C ILE A 123 -17.87 0.69 5.86
N TYR A 124 -17.42 0.43 4.62
CA TYR A 124 -16.56 1.37 3.88
C TYR A 124 -17.35 2.48 3.19
N GLU A 125 -18.59 2.22 2.77
CA GLU A 125 -19.53 3.25 2.32
C GLU A 125 -19.77 4.29 3.43
N LYS A 126 -20.08 3.82 4.65
CA LYS A 126 -20.26 4.71 5.82
C LYS A 126 -18.99 5.50 6.15
N ALA A 127 -17.82 4.91 5.96
CA ALA A 127 -16.54 5.57 6.18
C ALA A 127 -16.17 6.57 5.07
N GLY A 128 -16.91 6.60 3.96
CA GLY A 128 -16.58 7.41 2.78
C GLY A 128 -15.29 6.97 2.08
N LEU A 129 -14.88 5.72 2.27
CA LEU A 129 -13.70 5.16 1.64
C LEU A 129 -14.08 4.53 0.29
N PRO A 130 -13.32 4.81 -0.78
CA PRO A 130 -13.61 4.25 -2.10
C PRO A 130 -13.40 2.74 -2.11
N PHE A 131 -14.38 2.00 -2.61
CA PHE A 131 -14.30 0.56 -2.81
C PHE A 131 -14.90 0.14 -4.15
N LEU A 132 -14.52 -1.04 -4.62
CA LEU A 132 -15.04 -1.72 -5.79
C LEU A 132 -15.34 -3.17 -5.44
N LEU A 133 -16.46 -3.69 -5.96
CA LEU A 133 -16.69 -5.13 -6.09
C LEU A 133 -15.97 -5.62 -7.34
N THR A 134 -15.22 -6.69 -7.23
CA THR A 134 -14.47 -7.29 -8.33
C THR A 134 -14.59 -8.81 -8.33
N SER A 135 -14.58 -9.41 -9.50
CA SER A 135 -14.34 -10.84 -9.66
C SER A 135 -13.31 -11.06 -10.76
N ALA A 136 -12.15 -11.57 -10.38
CA ALA A 136 -11.12 -11.96 -11.34
C ALA A 136 -11.57 -13.15 -12.22
N GLU A 137 -12.55 -13.92 -11.77
CA GLU A 137 -13.10 -15.10 -12.48
C GLU A 137 -14.07 -14.66 -13.59
N THR A 138 -15.00 -13.77 -13.29
CA THR A 138 -16.02 -13.32 -14.24
C THR A 138 -15.64 -12.08 -15.03
N GLY A 139 -14.61 -11.34 -14.57
CA GLY A 139 -14.22 -10.05 -15.14
C GLY A 139 -15.01 -8.86 -14.60
N GLU A 140 -15.93 -9.07 -13.65
CA GLU A 140 -16.68 -8.00 -13.01
C GLU A 140 -15.75 -6.99 -12.33
N GLY A 141 -16.01 -5.69 -12.51
CA GLY A 141 -15.25 -4.59 -11.89
C GLY A 141 -13.83 -4.39 -12.42
N ILE A 142 -13.31 -5.25 -13.32
CA ILE A 142 -11.92 -5.16 -13.82
C ILE A 142 -11.70 -3.91 -14.66
N ALA A 143 -12.68 -3.53 -15.49
CA ALA A 143 -12.59 -2.31 -16.31
C ALA A 143 -12.57 -1.05 -15.42
N GLU A 144 -13.42 -1.00 -14.38
CA GLU A 144 -13.42 0.11 -13.42
C GLU A 144 -12.14 0.15 -12.60
N LEU A 145 -11.62 -1.01 -12.15
CA LEU A 145 -10.34 -1.09 -11.45
C LEU A 145 -9.22 -0.50 -12.32
N ARG A 146 -9.18 -0.84 -13.61
CA ARG A 146 -8.21 -0.31 -14.58
C ARG A 146 -8.30 1.22 -14.67
N GLU A 147 -9.50 1.77 -14.76
CA GLU A 147 -9.72 3.22 -14.80
C GLU A 147 -9.23 3.90 -13.50
N ARG A 148 -9.55 3.32 -12.34
CA ARG A 148 -9.17 3.87 -11.03
C ARG A 148 -7.66 3.88 -10.76
N ILE A 149 -6.90 3.00 -11.39
CA ILE A 149 -5.43 2.94 -11.27
C ILE A 149 -4.71 3.67 -12.41
N SER A 150 -5.41 4.09 -13.47
CA SER A 150 -4.83 4.76 -14.63
C SER A 150 -4.05 6.00 -14.25
N GLY A 151 -2.84 6.15 -14.80
CA GLY A 151 -1.95 7.29 -14.54
C GLY A 151 -1.35 7.34 -13.13
N LYS A 152 -1.54 6.30 -12.30
CA LYS A 152 -1.04 6.22 -10.93
C LYS A 152 -0.01 5.11 -10.78
N LEU A 153 0.92 5.33 -9.84
CA LEU A 153 1.77 4.27 -9.32
C LEU A 153 1.02 3.57 -8.17
N SER A 154 0.46 2.41 -8.46
CA SER A 154 -0.39 1.65 -7.54
C SER A 154 0.36 0.45 -6.95
N ALA A 155 0.25 0.29 -5.62
CA ALA A 155 0.76 -0.88 -4.93
C ALA A 155 -0.40 -1.76 -4.45
N PHE A 156 -0.39 -3.05 -4.84
CA PHE A 156 -1.43 -4.00 -4.49
C PHE A 156 -1.07 -4.75 -3.21
N THR A 157 -1.93 -4.69 -2.21
CA THR A 157 -1.79 -5.39 -0.92
C THR A 157 -3.02 -6.24 -0.63
N GLY A 158 -2.88 -7.22 0.24
CA GLY A 158 -3.98 -8.09 0.63
C GLY A 158 -3.47 -9.45 1.12
N ASN A 159 -4.30 -10.16 1.88
CA ASN A 159 -3.95 -11.46 2.44
C ASN A 159 -3.70 -12.51 1.34
N SER A 160 -3.02 -13.59 1.74
CA SER A 160 -2.91 -14.76 0.85
C SER A 160 -4.31 -15.34 0.56
N GLY A 161 -4.56 -15.70 -0.70
CA GLY A 161 -5.80 -16.35 -1.10
C GLY A 161 -6.99 -15.42 -1.41
N VAL A 162 -6.89 -14.09 -1.21
CA VAL A 162 -7.96 -13.13 -1.59
C VAL A 162 -8.08 -12.93 -3.10
N GLY A 163 -7.15 -13.48 -3.89
CA GLY A 163 -7.17 -13.38 -5.35
C GLY A 163 -6.37 -12.21 -5.93
N LYS A 164 -5.40 -11.65 -5.19
CA LYS A 164 -4.56 -10.55 -5.69
C LYS A 164 -3.88 -10.89 -7.02
N SER A 165 -3.20 -12.05 -7.11
CA SER A 165 -2.54 -12.49 -8.35
C SER A 165 -3.53 -12.71 -9.49
N SER A 166 -4.72 -13.22 -9.20
CA SER A 166 -5.78 -13.39 -10.20
C SER A 166 -6.28 -12.04 -10.73
N LEU A 167 -6.45 -11.04 -9.84
CA LEU A 167 -6.79 -9.66 -10.25
C LEU A 167 -5.72 -9.03 -11.12
N LEU A 168 -4.44 -9.18 -10.75
CA LEU A 168 -3.33 -8.68 -11.55
C LEU A 168 -3.30 -9.35 -12.94
N ASN A 169 -3.53 -10.66 -13.01
CA ASN A 169 -3.63 -11.38 -14.27
C ASN A 169 -4.84 -10.95 -15.13
N ALA A 170 -5.96 -10.62 -14.50
CA ALA A 170 -7.14 -10.10 -15.19
C ALA A 170 -6.91 -8.67 -15.73
N LEU A 171 -6.09 -7.87 -15.03
CA LEU A 171 -5.67 -6.56 -15.52
C LEU A 171 -4.70 -6.67 -16.69
N ASP A 172 -3.72 -7.57 -16.61
CA ASP A 172 -2.75 -7.80 -17.69
C ASP A 172 -2.24 -9.24 -17.67
N PRO A 173 -2.50 -10.04 -18.72
CA PRO A 173 -2.07 -11.44 -18.79
C PRO A 173 -0.55 -11.65 -18.65
N ARG A 174 0.27 -10.61 -18.87
CA ARG A 174 1.73 -10.70 -18.67
C ARG A 174 2.13 -11.02 -17.24
N PHE A 175 1.28 -10.73 -16.23
CA PHE A 175 1.53 -11.12 -14.85
C PHE A 175 1.48 -12.63 -14.62
N SER A 176 0.74 -13.40 -15.45
CA SER A 176 0.60 -14.85 -15.29
C SER A 176 1.91 -15.62 -15.48
N VAL A 177 2.76 -15.15 -16.38
CA VAL A 177 4.06 -15.78 -16.67
C VAL A 177 4.99 -15.68 -15.47
N GLN A 178 4.90 -14.60 -14.70
CA GLN A 178 5.80 -14.33 -13.57
C GLN A 178 5.33 -15.02 -12.26
N VAL A 179 4.01 -15.14 -12.06
CA VAL A 179 3.45 -15.85 -10.89
C VAL A 179 3.76 -17.35 -10.96
N GLY A 180 3.77 -17.94 -12.14
CA GLY A 180 4.14 -19.34 -12.37
C GLY A 180 5.60 -19.64 -11.99
N GLU A 181 6.53 -18.76 -12.37
CA GLU A 181 7.96 -18.94 -12.07
C GLU A 181 8.27 -18.76 -10.59
N VAL A 182 7.63 -17.79 -9.93
CA VAL A 182 7.83 -17.55 -8.48
C VAL A 182 7.26 -18.68 -7.62
N SER A 183 6.11 -19.26 -8.00
CA SER A 183 5.52 -20.37 -7.24
C SER A 183 6.32 -21.67 -7.36
N GLN A 184 6.99 -21.93 -8.48
CA GLN A 184 7.89 -23.07 -8.65
C GLN A 184 9.24 -22.87 -7.95
N ALA A 185 9.75 -21.63 -7.86
CA ALA A 185 10.97 -21.32 -7.12
C ALA A 185 10.80 -21.41 -5.59
N LEU A 186 9.58 -21.18 -5.06
CA LEU A 186 9.26 -21.29 -3.62
C LEU A 186 9.23 -22.76 -3.11
N GLY A 187 9.25 -23.76 -3.99
CA GLY A 187 9.25 -25.17 -3.63
C GLY A 187 10.59 -25.75 -3.18
N ARG A 188 11.72 -25.03 -3.33
CA ARG A 188 13.05 -25.51 -2.91
C ARG A 188 13.89 -24.41 -2.28
N GLY A 189 13.95 -24.47 -0.95
CA GLY A 189 14.66 -23.62 0.00
C GLY A 189 15.89 -22.87 -0.48
N ARG A 190 15.89 -21.60 -0.26
CA ARG A 190 16.92 -20.66 0.21
C ARG A 190 16.42 -19.23 -0.07
N HIS A 191 16.70 -18.34 0.86
CA HIS A 191 16.40 -16.90 0.80
C HIS A 191 16.66 -16.28 -0.59
N THR A 192 15.64 -16.30 -1.48
CA THR A 192 15.67 -15.53 -2.70
C THR A 192 15.30 -14.11 -2.32
N THR A 193 16.22 -13.20 -2.50
CA THR A 193 16.05 -11.75 -2.37
C THR A 193 14.80 -11.37 -3.16
N ARG A 194 13.76 -10.95 -2.46
CA ARG A 194 12.50 -10.53 -3.07
C ARG A 194 12.78 -9.25 -3.86
N HIS A 195 12.79 -9.37 -5.18
CA HIS A 195 12.99 -8.21 -6.05
C HIS A 195 11.68 -7.45 -6.16
N VAL A 196 11.76 -6.13 -5.98
CA VAL A 196 10.68 -5.21 -6.25
C VAL A 196 10.81 -4.76 -7.70
N GLU A 197 9.76 -4.87 -8.46
CA GLU A 197 9.72 -4.44 -9.86
C GLU A 197 8.42 -3.67 -10.12
N LEU A 198 8.53 -2.64 -10.94
CA LEU A 198 7.44 -1.79 -11.36
C LEU A 198 7.07 -2.15 -12.80
N TYR A 199 5.82 -2.54 -12.99
CA TYR A 199 5.23 -2.90 -14.28
C TYR A 199 4.40 -1.76 -14.82
N THR A 200 4.57 -1.45 -16.11
CA THR A 200 3.71 -0.50 -16.80
C THR A 200 2.71 -1.27 -17.66
N LEU A 201 1.42 -1.04 -17.42
CA LEU A 201 0.34 -1.58 -18.24
C LEU A 201 0.29 -0.89 -19.60
N SER A 202 -0.47 -1.46 -20.54
CA SER A 202 -0.63 -0.90 -21.90
C SER A 202 -1.29 0.47 -21.94
N ASP A 203 -2.04 0.83 -20.91
CA ASP A 203 -2.72 2.11 -20.72
C ASP A 203 -1.91 3.14 -19.89
N GLY A 204 -0.65 2.79 -19.56
CA GLY A 204 0.25 3.66 -18.80
C GLY A 204 0.07 3.61 -17.28
N ALA A 205 -0.86 2.81 -16.74
CA ALA A 205 -0.92 2.54 -15.31
C ALA A 205 0.34 1.82 -14.85
N GLU A 206 0.84 2.17 -13.68
CA GLU A 206 2.04 1.57 -13.11
C GLU A 206 1.69 0.76 -11.86
N ILE A 207 2.14 -0.49 -11.82
CA ILE A 207 1.87 -1.40 -10.72
C ILE A 207 3.19 -1.87 -10.11
N ILE A 208 3.29 -1.77 -8.80
CA ILE A 208 4.36 -2.42 -8.05
C ILE A 208 3.85 -3.79 -7.63
N ASP A 209 4.42 -4.85 -8.21
CA ASP A 209 4.25 -6.21 -7.70
C ASP A 209 5.33 -6.50 -6.66
N THR A 210 4.88 -6.75 -5.47
CA THR A 210 5.78 -7.15 -4.39
C THR A 210 5.25 -8.42 -3.77
N PRO A 211 5.91 -9.56 -4.00
CA PRO A 211 5.62 -10.77 -3.24
C PRO A 211 5.78 -10.48 -1.75
N GLY A 212 4.69 -10.50 -0.99
CA GLY A 212 4.71 -10.27 0.45
C GLY A 212 4.28 -8.89 0.95
N PHE A 213 3.59 -8.09 0.14
CA PHE A 213 2.92 -6.84 0.57
C PHE A 213 1.78 -7.10 1.59
N SER A 214 1.61 -8.33 2.05
CA SER A 214 0.65 -8.69 3.11
C SER A 214 1.09 -8.26 4.51
N SER A 215 2.37 -7.87 4.68
CA SER A 215 2.91 -7.39 5.94
C SER A 215 3.75 -6.14 5.71
N PHE A 216 3.10 -4.96 5.74
CA PHE A 216 3.86 -3.74 5.97
C PHE A 216 4.53 -3.86 7.33
N ASP A 217 5.83 -3.56 7.36
CA ASP A 217 6.58 -3.55 8.62
C ASP A 217 6.03 -2.44 9.50
N THR A 218 5.29 -2.85 10.52
CA THR A 218 4.65 -1.93 11.46
C THR A 218 5.61 -1.39 12.48
N ASP A 219 6.79 -1.97 12.61
CA ASP A 219 7.75 -1.57 13.64
C ASP A 219 8.33 -0.18 13.34
N GLU A 220 8.67 0.12 12.07
CA GLU A 220 9.14 1.45 11.68
C GLU A 220 8.04 2.51 11.61
N LEU A 221 6.81 2.10 11.25
CA LEU A 221 5.66 3.00 11.14
C LEU A 221 4.94 3.18 12.49
N GLY A 222 5.19 2.28 13.44
CA GLY A 222 4.43 2.17 14.67
C GLY A 222 4.43 3.46 15.51
N LEU A 223 5.59 4.12 15.69
CA LEU A 223 5.67 5.36 16.46
C LEU A 223 4.92 6.51 15.77
N ALA A 224 5.17 6.73 14.48
CA ALA A 224 4.49 7.78 13.72
C ALA A 224 2.97 7.52 13.64
N LEU A 225 2.56 6.26 13.51
CA LEU A 225 1.15 5.88 13.52
C LEU A 225 0.55 6.07 14.91
N LYS A 226 1.26 5.75 15.99
CA LYS A 226 0.83 5.96 17.37
C LYS A 226 0.47 7.42 17.65
N GLU A 227 1.37 8.35 17.27
CA GLU A 227 1.20 9.77 17.50
C GLU A 227 0.02 10.37 16.72
N ARG A 228 -0.25 9.84 15.53
CA ARG A 228 -1.23 10.37 14.60
C ARG A 228 -2.42 9.45 14.35
N LEU A 229 -2.60 8.40 15.13
CA LEU A 229 -3.61 7.37 14.90
C LEU A 229 -5.03 7.92 14.69
N PRO A 230 -5.55 8.87 15.50
CA PRO A 230 -6.88 9.43 15.27
C PRO A 230 -7.03 10.11 13.89
N GLU A 231 -5.98 10.79 13.44
CA GLU A 231 -5.97 11.50 12.16
C GLU A 231 -5.97 10.55 10.96
N THR A 232 -5.47 9.31 11.15
CA THR A 232 -5.38 8.31 10.07
C THR A 232 -6.71 7.58 9.82
N PHE A 233 -7.66 7.69 10.74
CA PHE A 233 -9.04 7.28 10.53
C PHE A 233 -9.82 8.47 9.98
N LEU A 234 -9.80 8.64 8.66
CA LEU A 234 -10.32 9.84 7.98
C LEU A 234 -11.80 10.12 8.29
N ASP A 235 -12.58 9.08 8.55
CA ASP A 235 -13.98 9.16 8.96
C ASP A 235 -14.16 9.75 10.38
N PHE A 236 -13.09 9.78 11.20
CA PHE A 236 -13.12 10.44 12.53
C PHE A 236 -12.93 11.95 12.43
N ALA A 237 -12.36 12.47 11.35
CA ALA A 237 -11.98 13.88 11.20
C ALA A 237 -13.10 14.89 11.60
N PRO A 238 -14.39 14.69 11.22
CA PRO A 238 -15.45 15.63 11.60
C PRO A 238 -15.75 15.70 13.09
N TYR A 239 -15.22 14.76 13.89
CA TYR A 239 -15.53 14.61 15.32
C TYR A 239 -14.33 14.91 16.22
N LEU A 240 -13.11 14.99 15.69
CA LEU A 240 -11.89 15.11 16.52
C LEU A 240 -11.91 16.37 17.39
N ASP A 241 -12.31 17.51 16.83
CA ASP A 241 -12.37 18.80 17.54
C ASP A 241 -13.53 18.91 18.52
N GLY A 242 -14.51 18.01 18.46
CA GLY A 242 -15.69 17.99 19.33
C GLY A 242 -15.47 17.29 20.68
N CYS A 243 -14.28 16.73 20.93
CA CYS A 243 -14.01 16.05 22.19
C CYS A 243 -13.81 17.02 23.35
N ARG A 244 -14.31 16.62 24.53
CA ARG A 244 -14.16 17.42 25.75
C ARG A 244 -12.70 17.64 26.18
N PHE A 245 -11.82 16.69 25.87
CA PHE A 245 -10.42 16.72 26.31
C PHE A 245 -9.49 16.84 25.09
N VAL A 246 -8.52 17.72 25.21
CA VAL A 246 -7.39 17.80 24.28
C VAL A 246 -6.56 16.51 24.40
N GLY A 247 -6.19 15.91 23.27
CA GLY A 247 -5.46 14.63 23.26
C GLY A 247 -6.32 13.42 23.67
N CYS A 248 -7.64 13.51 23.43
CA CYS A 248 -8.56 12.39 23.65
C CYS A 248 -8.08 11.15 22.88
N SER A 249 -8.02 10.00 23.55
CA SER A 249 -7.62 8.74 22.92
C SER A 249 -8.77 8.04 22.19
N HIS A 250 -9.98 8.56 22.27
CA HIS A 250 -11.22 8.03 21.67
C HIS A 250 -11.52 6.56 22.06
N THR A 251 -11.04 6.15 23.23
CA THR A 251 -11.18 4.76 23.73
C THR A 251 -12.33 4.60 24.72
N LYS A 252 -12.40 5.46 25.75
CA LYS A 252 -13.39 5.37 26.86
C LYS A 252 -13.74 6.70 27.51
N GLU A 253 -13.22 7.82 27.03
CA GLU A 253 -13.37 9.13 27.64
C GLU A 253 -14.81 9.62 27.60
N LYS A 254 -15.28 10.15 28.74
CA LYS A 254 -16.60 10.80 28.82
C LYS A 254 -16.57 12.13 28.04
N GLY A 255 -17.57 12.33 27.16
CA GLY A 255 -17.63 13.50 26.29
C GLY A 255 -16.67 13.40 25.08
N CYS A 256 -16.38 12.17 24.65
CA CYS A 256 -15.66 11.92 23.40
C CYS A 256 -16.65 11.94 22.23
N ALA A 257 -16.49 12.89 21.30
CA ALA A 257 -17.39 13.04 20.17
C ALA A 257 -17.32 11.85 19.19
N VAL A 258 -16.17 11.20 19.05
CA VAL A 258 -16.02 9.98 18.25
C VAL A 258 -16.88 8.85 18.85
N LEU A 259 -16.80 8.61 20.18
CA LEU A 259 -17.61 7.59 20.83
C LEU A 259 -19.13 7.89 20.74
N GLU A 260 -19.50 9.15 20.81
CA GLU A 260 -20.90 9.57 20.63
C GLU A 260 -21.37 9.32 19.20
N ALA A 261 -20.53 9.61 18.20
CA ALA A 261 -20.82 9.32 16.80
C ALA A 261 -20.97 7.82 16.52
N VAL A 262 -20.14 6.97 17.15
CA VAL A 262 -20.27 5.50 17.07
C VAL A 262 -21.61 5.04 17.69
N ARG A 263 -21.95 5.52 18.89
CA ARG A 263 -23.23 5.18 19.56
C ARG A 263 -24.45 5.64 18.76
N ALA A 264 -24.34 6.77 18.09
CA ALA A 264 -25.39 7.31 17.22
C ALA A 264 -25.45 6.62 15.83
N GLY A 265 -24.59 5.63 15.57
CA GLY A 265 -24.50 4.93 14.28
C GLY A 265 -23.97 5.80 13.13
N LYS A 266 -23.40 6.97 13.39
CA LYS A 266 -22.78 7.85 12.41
C LYS A 266 -21.40 7.34 11.95
N LEU A 267 -20.66 6.70 12.84
CA LEU A 267 -19.43 5.97 12.55
C LEU A 267 -19.66 4.46 12.65
N SER A 268 -18.92 3.70 11.87
CA SER A 268 -18.98 2.23 11.93
C SER A 268 -18.37 1.71 13.24
N ALA A 269 -19.14 0.88 13.97
CA ALA A 269 -18.64 0.21 15.15
C ALA A 269 -17.45 -0.73 14.85
N SER A 270 -17.45 -1.38 13.67
CA SER A 270 -16.35 -2.21 13.20
C SER A 270 -15.06 -1.40 13.04
N ARG A 271 -15.14 -0.22 12.39
CA ARG A 271 -13.98 0.67 12.23
C ARG A 271 -13.44 1.15 13.58
N HIS A 272 -14.34 1.53 14.51
CA HIS A 272 -13.91 1.90 15.85
C HIS A 272 -13.29 0.71 16.61
N ALA A 273 -13.78 -0.51 16.43
CA ALA A 273 -13.15 -1.70 17.02
C ALA A 273 -11.73 -1.92 16.44
N SER A 274 -11.53 -1.72 15.14
CA SER A 274 -10.21 -1.74 14.50
C SER A 274 -9.28 -0.65 15.06
N TYR A 275 -9.81 0.56 15.27
CA TYR A 275 -9.08 1.65 15.90
C TYR A 275 -8.60 1.28 17.30
N LEU A 276 -9.49 0.72 18.15
CA LEU A 276 -9.14 0.28 19.49
C LEU A 276 -8.07 -0.80 19.49
N ARG A 277 -8.14 -1.74 18.55
CA ARG A 277 -7.14 -2.79 18.40
C ARG A 277 -5.78 -2.20 18.03
N LEU A 278 -5.71 -1.32 17.03
CA LEU A 278 -4.49 -0.59 16.66
C LEU A 278 -3.94 0.25 17.82
N TYR A 279 -4.79 1.01 18.50
CA TYR A 279 -4.40 1.79 19.67
C TYR A 279 -3.74 0.92 20.74
N ASN A 280 -4.31 -0.25 21.05
CA ASN A 280 -3.76 -1.17 22.01
C ASN A 280 -2.43 -1.80 21.58
N GLU A 281 -2.26 -2.10 20.30
CA GLU A 281 -0.99 -2.60 19.75
C GLU A 281 0.12 -1.55 19.80
N LEU A 282 -0.24 -0.27 19.61
CA LEU A 282 0.73 0.83 19.48
C LEU A 282 1.05 1.55 20.82
N LYS A 283 0.12 1.53 21.79
CA LYS A 283 0.24 2.34 23.04
C LYS A 283 1.53 2.11 23.82
N ASP A 284 2.05 0.88 23.79
CA ASP A 284 3.23 0.48 24.56
C ASP A 284 4.55 0.63 23.79
N LEU A 285 4.50 1.03 22.51
CA LEU A 285 5.69 1.33 21.71
C LEU A 285 6.43 2.54 22.31
N ARG A 286 7.76 2.41 22.46
CA ARG A 286 8.66 3.46 22.94
C ARG A 286 9.75 3.73 21.90
N GLU A 287 10.25 4.96 21.86
CA GLU A 287 11.36 5.38 20.96
C GLU A 287 12.62 4.50 21.03
N TRP A 288 12.81 3.79 22.14
CA TRP A 288 13.97 2.93 22.38
C TRP A 288 13.92 1.56 21.69
N SER A 289 12.81 1.22 21.04
CA SER A 289 12.62 -0.08 20.36
C SER A 289 13.18 -0.10 18.93
N SER A 290 13.77 1.00 18.48
CA SER A 290 14.26 1.20 17.11
C SER A 290 15.80 1.11 17.01
N LYS A 291 16.40 0.06 17.60
CA LYS A 291 17.83 -0.23 17.41
C LYS A 291 18.03 -1.55 16.68
#